data_7ad4c30657dd8c764659d97389faef64
#
_entry.id   7ad4c30657dd8c764659d97389faef64
#
_cell.length_a   1.000
_cell.length_b   1.000
_cell.length_c   1.000
_cell.angle_alpha   90.00
_cell.angle_beta   90.00
_cell.angle_gamma   90.00
#
_symmetry.space_group_name_H-M   'P 1'
#
loop_
_entity.id
_entity.type
_entity.pdbx_description
1 polymer ?
#
loop_
_entity_poly.entity_id
_entity_poly.type
_entity_poly.pdbx_seq_one_letter_code
_entity_poly.pdbx_strand_id
1 'polypeptide(L)'
;MPIHGKLNIERELMTIGTYVKEPGHHWSDGVARGEWSHEPFDYGTWVDIETGYTCAIKRNSSGSWCGYVFAGAEHPIHGSGNLEHGEPVWLDVHGGVTWHGEMQVPDVNVSGMAVGFDCAHHGDMSPRDSVAGRMYGEYRRASYVIGEVRSLAKQVADFRPVQQLVG
;
A
#
# COMPACT_ATOMS: atom_id res chain seq x y z
N MET A 1 -17.43 20.52 -7.34
CA MET A 1 -18.23 19.79 -6.35
C MET A 1 -17.83 18.34 -6.38
N PRO A 2 -17.08 17.79 -5.67
CA PRO A 2 -17.16 17.11 -4.40
C PRO A 2 -15.79 17.00 -3.70
N ILE A 3 -15.32 18.07 -3.12
CA ILE A 3 -14.10 18.05 -2.31
C ILE A 3 -14.41 17.54 -0.89
N HIS A 4 -15.67 17.63 -0.46
CA HIS A 4 -16.09 17.27 0.89
C HIS A 4 -16.09 15.76 1.18
N GLY A 5 -16.34 14.89 0.19
CA GLY A 5 -16.36 13.45 0.39
C GLY A 5 -14.98 12.81 0.59
N LYS A 6 -13.96 13.33 -0.08
CA LYS A 6 -12.58 12.81 0.03
C LYS A 6 -11.92 13.17 1.36
N LEU A 7 -12.16 14.35 1.89
CA LEU A 7 -11.67 14.79 3.19
C LEU A 7 -12.30 14.03 4.37
N ASN A 8 -13.53 13.55 4.23
CA ASN A 8 -14.18 12.74 5.26
C ASN A 8 -13.59 11.33 5.33
N ILE A 9 -13.27 10.71 4.20
CA ILE A 9 -12.68 9.36 4.18
C ILE A 9 -11.29 9.39 4.82
N GLU A 10 -10.46 10.39 4.52
CA GLU A 10 -9.15 10.54 5.16
C GLU A 10 -9.26 10.79 6.66
N ARG A 11 -10.24 11.57 7.11
CA ARG A 11 -10.52 11.81 8.53
C ARG A 11 -11.04 10.56 9.25
N GLU A 12 -11.95 9.80 8.63
CA GLU A 12 -12.43 8.55 9.20
C GLU A 12 -11.32 7.52 9.33
N LEU A 13 -10.43 7.44 8.34
CA LEU A 13 -9.30 6.51 8.35
C LEU A 13 -8.27 6.89 9.42
N MET A 14 -8.03 8.17 9.64
CA MET A 14 -7.17 8.66 10.72
C MET A 14 -7.72 8.34 12.12
N THR A 15 -9.01 8.03 12.23
CA THR A 15 -9.65 7.68 13.51
C THR A 15 -9.49 6.21 13.86
N ILE A 16 -9.25 5.34 12.88
CA ILE A 16 -9.20 3.88 13.06
C ILE A 16 -7.78 3.30 13.00
N GLY A 17 -6.79 4.12 12.73
CA GLY A 17 -5.39 3.68 12.59
C GLY A 17 -4.39 4.67 13.18
N THR A 18 -3.13 4.31 13.12
CA THR A 18 -2.01 5.18 13.49
C THR A 18 -1.35 5.70 12.23
N TYR A 19 -1.31 7.01 12.05
CA TYR A 19 -0.73 7.68 10.89
C TYR A 19 0.33 8.66 11.35
N VAL A 20 1.47 8.63 10.71
CA VAL A 20 2.64 9.39 11.12
C VAL A 20 3.17 10.22 9.96
N LYS A 21 3.44 11.50 10.25
CA LYS A 21 4.22 12.38 9.41
C LYS A 21 5.69 12.25 9.81
N GLU A 22 6.52 11.86 8.87
CA GLU A 22 7.96 11.69 9.13
C GLU A 22 8.69 13.00 8.85
N PRO A 23 9.30 13.64 9.86
CA PRO A 23 10.07 14.85 9.65
C PRO A 23 11.36 14.56 8.88
N GLY A 24 11.65 15.36 7.85
CA GLY A 24 12.91 15.27 7.10
C GLY A 24 13.01 14.07 6.16
N HIS A 25 11.87 13.63 5.64
CA HIS A 25 11.84 12.54 4.67
C HIS A 25 12.55 12.93 3.37
N HIS A 26 13.51 12.13 2.94
CA HIS A 26 14.33 12.40 1.73
C HIS A 26 13.51 12.52 0.44
N TRP A 27 12.35 11.88 0.38
CA TRP A 27 11.51 11.95 -0.82
C TRP A 27 11.00 13.37 -1.10
N SER A 28 10.83 14.19 -0.08
CA SER A 28 10.27 15.55 -0.21
C SER A 28 11.31 16.61 -0.54
N ASP A 29 12.59 16.29 -0.51
CA ASP A 29 13.66 17.26 -0.75
C ASP A 29 13.64 17.78 -2.21
N GLY A 30 13.41 19.07 -2.37
CA GLY A 30 13.34 19.70 -3.69
C GLY A 30 12.11 19.37 -4.52
N VAL A 31 11.16 18.63 -3.95
CA VAL A 31 9.91 18.27 -4.62
C VAL A 31 8.98 19.46 -4.72
N ALA A 32 8.41 19.70 -5.90
CA ALA A 32 7.43 20.74 -6.12
C ALA A 32 6.14 20.50 -5.32
N ARG A 33 5.36 21.55 -5.10
CA ARG A 33 4.02 21.39 -4.54
C ARG A 33 3.12 20.63 -5.50
N GLY A 34 2.32 19.72 -4.95
CA GLY A 34 1.37 18.91 -5.69
C GLY A 34 0.31 18.31 -4.77
N GLU A 35 -0.44 17.36 -5.28
CA GLU A 35 -1.51 16.70 -4.52
C GLU A 35 -0.98 16.05 -3.23
N TRP A 36 0.23 15.52 -3.26
CA TRP A 36 0.93 14.95 -2.10
C TRP A 36 1.19 15.93 -0.96
N SER A 37 1.26 17.23 -1.27
CA SER A 37 1.52 18.29 -0.27
C SER A 37 0.37 18.47 0.71
N HIS A 38 -0.81 17.98 0.38
CA HIS A 38 -2.02 18.06 1.21
C HIS A 38 -2.23 16.81 2.07
N GLU A 39 -1.40 15.80 1.91
CA GLU A 39 -1.50 14.57 2.70
C GLU A 39 -0.70 14.72 4.01
N PRO A 40 -1.36 14.55 5.17
CA PRO A 40 -0.75 14.92 6.45
C PRO A 40 0.15 13.84 7.05
N PHE A 41 0.36 12.72 6.36
CA PHE A 41 1.16 11.59 6.87
C PHE A 41 1.97 10.94 5.76
N ASP A 42 2.99 10.17 6.12
CA ASP A 42 3.91 9.46 5.23
C ASP A 42 3.84 7.95 5.38
N TYR A 43 3.25 7.45 6.43
CA TYR A 43 2.89 6.05 6.63
C TYR A 43 1.76 5.93 7.62
N GLY A 44 1.09 4.80 7.61
CA GLY A 44 0.00 4.50 8.53
C GLY A 44 -0.31 3.03 8.58
N THR A 45 -0.90 2.61 9.69
CA THR A 45 -1.35 1.24 9.92
C THR A 45 -2.74 1.23 10.53
N TRP A 46 -3.48 0.19 10.22
CA TRP A 46 -4.79 -0.07 10.81
C TRP A 46 -5.07 -1.57 10.83
N VAL A 47 -6.08 -1.96 11.54
CA VAL A 47 -6.64 -3.30 11.46
C VAL A 47 -7.85 -3.26 10.55
N ASP A 48 -7.84 -4.05 9.49
CA ASP A 48 -8.96 -4.15 8.59
C ASP A 48 -10.16 -4.81 9.28
N ILE A 49 -11.27 -4.09 9.34
CA ILE A 49 -12.44 -4.52 10.13
C ILE A 49 -13.11 -5.77 9.56
N GLU A 50 -13.04 -5.97 8.23
CA GLU A 50 -13.68 -7.11 7.58
C GLU A 50 -12.87 -8.39 7.74
N THR A 51 -11.55 -8.30 7.69
CA THR A 51 -10.65 -9.46 7.68
C THR A 51 -9.90 -9.68 8.98
N GLY A 52 -9.75 -8.64 9.80
CA GLY A 52 -8.93 -8.66 11.00
C GLY A 52 -7.42 -8.57 10.72
N TYR A 53 -7.00 -8.47 9.47
CA TYR A 53 -5.58 -8.32 9.14
C TYR A 53 -5.08 -6.93 9.49
N THR A 54 -3.85 -6.86 9.95
CA THR A 54 -3.12 -5.60 10.01
C THR A 54 -2.74 -5.18 8.60
N CYS A 55 -2.98 -3.93 8.28
CA CYS A 55 -2.69 -3.31 7.00
C CYS A 55 -1.80 -2.09 7.20
N ALA A 56 -1.05 -1.75 6.17
CA ALA A 56 -0.20 -0.57 6.19
C ALA A 56 -0.13 0.11 4.83
N ILE A 57 0.10 1.41 4.87
CA ILE A 57 0.59 2.18 3.71
C ILE A 57 1.86 2.91 4.10
N LYS A 58 2.78 3.03 3.17
CA LYS A 58 4.06 3.71 3.38
C LYS A 58 4.55 4.32 2.07
N ARG A 59 5.18 5.49 2.14
CA ARG A 59 5.85 6.06 0.97
C ARG A 59 7.18 5.37 0.72
N ASN A 60 7.48 5.17 -0.56
CA ASN A 60 8.82 4.76 -0.98
C ASN A 60 9.76 5.97 -1.11
N SER A 61 10.99 5.74 -1.54
CA SER A 61 12.00 6.78 -1.73
C SER A 61 11.64 7.83 -2.79
N SER A 62 10.70 7.54 -3.66
CA SER A 62 10.18 8.48 -4.68
C SER A 62 8.96 9.27 -4.20
N GLY A 63 8.47 8.99 -3.00
CA GLY A 63 7.26 9.59 -2.44
C GLY A 63 5.97 8.92 -2.88
N SER A 64 6.04 7.86 -3.69
CA SER A 64 4.88 7.08 -4.09
C SER A 64 4.39 6.21 -2.93
N TRP A 65 3.08 6.00 -2.86
CA TRP A 65 2.50 5.11 -1.87
C TRP A 65 2.71 3.63 -2.23
N CYS A 66 2.99 2.85 -1.20
CA CYS A 66 2.96 1.39 -1.23
C CYS A 66 1.95 0.89 -0.21
N GLY A 67 1.28 -0.20 -0.51
CA GLY A 67 0.28 -0.82 0.36
C GLY A 67 0.65 -2.24 0.74
N TYR A 68 0.31 -2.65 1.97
CA TYR A 68 0.68 -3.94 2.52
C TYR A 68 -0.45 -4.54 3.35
N VAL A 69 -0.57 -5.88 3.26
CA VAL A 69 -1.43 -6.70 4.11
C VAL A 69 -0.57 -7.70 4.85
N PHE A 70 -0.65 -7.72 6.17
CA PHE A 70 0.04 -8.65 7.05
C PHE A 70 -0.90 -9.82 7.37
N ALA A 71 -0.72 -10.92 6.66
CA ALA A 71 -1.60 -12.09 6.79
C ALA A 71 -1.09 -13.16 7.76
N GLY A 72 0.01 -12.89 8.46
CA GLY A 72 0.66 -13.86 9.33
C GLY A 72 1.46 -14.93 8.58
N ALA A 73 2.52 -15.43 9.20
CA ALA A 73 3.46 -16.36 8.56
C ALA A 73 2.81 -17.71 8.17
N GLU A 74 1.74 -18.07 8.87
CA GLU A 74 1.03 -19.36 8.66
C GLU A 74 0.02 -19.31 7.50
N HIS A 75 -0.22 -18.14 6.94
CA HIS A 75 -1.18 -18.02 5.86
C HIS A 75 -0.68 -18.74 4.60
N PRO A 76 -1.53 -19.55 3.93
CA PRO A 76 -1.11 -20.36 2.78
C PRO A 76 -0.60 -19.54 1.59
N ILE A 77 -0.91 -18.26 1.51
CA ILE A 77 -0.40 -17.37 0.45
C ILE A 77 1.14 -17.29 0.47
N HIS A 78 1.76 -17.39 1.63
CA HIS A 78 3.22 -17.33 1.77
C HIS A 78 3.92 -18.61 1.33
N GLY A 79 3.21 -19.74 1.31
CA GLY A 79 3.70 -21.03 0.81
C GLY A 79 3.39 -21.28 -0.66
N SER A 80 2.67 -20.37 -1.31
CA SER A 80 2.44 -20.47 -2.74
C SER A 80 3.72 -20.06 -3.47
N GLY A 81 4.42 -20.99 -4.10
CA GLY A 81 5.66 -20.74 -4.83
C GLY A 81 5.57 -19.68 -5.93
N ASN A 82 4.38 -19.24 -6.21
CA ASN A 82 4.05 -18.22 -7.21
C ASN A 82 4.51 -16.82 -6.84
N LEU A 83 4.64 -16.49 -5.55
CA LEU A 83 5.09 -15.17 -5.12
C LEU A 83 6.62 -15.02 -5.18
N GLU A 84 7.36 -16.11 -4.98
CA GLU A 84 8.83 -16.09 -5.03
C GLU A 84 9.38 -15.91 -6.45
N HIS A 85 8.61 -16.28 -7.46
CA HIS A 85 9.04 -16.23 -8.86
C HIS A 85 8.36 -15.13 -9.69
N GLY A 86 7.61 -14.22 -9.06
CA GLY A 86 6.90 -13.17 -9.77
C GLY A 86 5.75 -13.68 -10.64
N GLU A 87 5.38 -14.95 -10.49
CA GLU A 87 4.19 -15.49 -11.14
C GLU A 87 2.94 -15.08 -10.36
N PRO A 88 1.90 -14.64 -11.07
CA PRO A 88 0.77 -14.04 -10.41
C PRO A 88 0.00 -15.06 -9.59
N VAL A 89 0.04 -14.93 -8.29
CA VAL A 89 -1.18 -15.15 -7.57
C VAL A 89 -2.13 -14.08 -8.11
N TRP A 90 -3.24 -14.50 -8.70
CA TRP A 90 -4.21 -13.59 -9.30
C TRP A 90 -4.89 -12.74 -8.23
N LEU A 91 -4.14 -11.79 -7.70
CA LEU A 91 -4.66 -10.78 -6.80
C LEU A 91 -4.80 -9.49 -7.60
N ASP A 92 -6.03 -9.02 -7.69
CA ASP A 92 -6.37 -7.81 -8.41
C ASP A 92 -6.09 -6.59 -7.53
N VAL A 93 -4.94 -6.01 -7.75
CA VAL A 93 -4.49 -4.81 -7.06
C VAL A 93 -3.70 -3.94 -8.01
N HIS A 94 -3.62 -2.66 -7.73
CA HIS A 94 -2.91 -1.67 -8.55
C HIS A 94 -1.51 -2.14 -8.96
N GLY A 95 -1.29 -2.32 -10.25
CA GLY A 95 -0.04 -2.80 -10.83
C GLY A 95 0.33 -4.25 -10.52
N GLY A 96 -0.54 -4.99 -9.83
CA GLY A 96 -0.27 -6.34 -9.34
C GLY A 96 0.54 -6.36 -8.04
N VAL A 97 0.68 -7.54 -7.46
CA VAL A 97 1.51 -7.74 -6.27
C VAL A 97 2.98 -7.64 -6.66
N THR A 98 3.71 -6.74 -6.02
CA THR A 98 5.14 -6.49 -6.25
C THR A 98 6.01 -6.77 -5.04
N TRP A 99 5.40 -7.03 -3.90
CA TRP A 99 6.10 -7.35 -2.66
C TRP A 99 5.51 -8.58 -1.98
N HIS A 100 6.39 -9.48 -1.58
CA HIS A 100 6.10 -10.58 -0.69
C HIS A 100 7.32 -10.83 0.21
N GLY A 101 7.12 -10.79 1.51
CA GLY A 101 8.20 -11.01 2.46
C GLY A 101 7.97 -10.29 3.79
N GLU A 102 8.98 -10.31 4.62
CA GLU A 102 8.95 -9.56 5.87
C GLU A 102 8.97 -8.07 5.61
N MET A 103 8.10 -7.37 6.29
CA MET A 103 7.97 -5.92 6.26
C MET A 103 7.91 -5.39 7.68
N GLN A 104 8.55 -4.24 7.89
CA GLN A 104 8.48 -3.51 9.13
C GLN A 104 8.05 -2.07 8.87
N VAL A 105 7.13 -1.59 9.69
CA VAL A 105 6.76 -0.16 9.75
C VAL A 105 7.25 0.36 11.11
N PRO A 106 8.42 1.04 11.15
CA PRO A 106 9.19 1.21 12.37
C PRO A 106 8.48 1.94 13.50
N ASP A 107 7.90 3.10 13.19
CA ASP A 107 7.37 3.97 14.25
C ASP A 107 5.98 3.56 14.76
N VAL A 108 5.36 2.61 14.12
CA VAL A 108 4.08 2.02 14.56
C VAL A 108 4.23 0.59 15.06
N ASN A 109 5.47 0.11 15.14
CA ASN A 109 5.82 -1.21 15.65
C ASN A 109 5.01 -2.35 15.02
N VAL A 110 4.80 -2.27 13.71
CA VAL A 110 4.16 -3.31 12.90
C VAL A 110 5.22 -4.01 12.09
N SER A 111 5.29 -5.32 12.23
CA SER A 111 6.21 -6.17 11.48
C SER A 111 5.59 -7.54 11.22
N GLY A 112 6.09 -8.24 10.23
CA GLY A 112 5.69 -9.60 9.88
C GLY A 112 5.69 -9.85 8.39
N MET A 113 5.18 -11.02 8.02
CA MET A 113 5.03 -11.41 6.62
C MET A 113 3.90 -10.62 5.96
N ALA A 114 4.22 -9.93 4.88
CA ALA A 114 3.29 -9.09 4.15
C ALA A 114 3.23 -9.44 2.67
N VAL A 115 2.10 -9.13 2.07
CA VAL A 115 1.86 -9.06 0.64
C VAL A 115 1.59 -7.60 0.29
N GLY A 116 2.20 -7.08 -0.74
CA GLY A 116 2.09 -5.65 -1.05
C GLY A 116 2.26 -5.29 -2.52
N PHE A 117 2.03 -4.03 -2.76
CA PHE A 117 2.11 -3.40 -4.08
C PHE A 117 2.63 -1.96 -3.93
N ASP A 118 3.01 -1.35 -5.04
CA ASP A 118 3.41 0.05 -5.11
C ASP A 118 2.64 0.81 -6.19
N CYS A 119 2.67 2.13 -6.11
CA CYS A 119 2.10 3.05 -7.08
C CYS A 119 3.20 3.81 -7.84
N ALA A 120 4.17 3.06 -8.38
CA ALA A 120 5.30 3.57 -9.14
C ALA A 120 5.44 2.88 -10.51
N HIS A 121 4.32 2.52 -11.13
CA HIS A 121 4.26 1.90 -12.44
C HIS A 121 4.16 2.93 -13.56
N HIS A 122 4.26 2.46 -14.79
CA HIS A 122 3.98 3.30 -15.95
C HIS A 122 2.56 3.89 -15.85
N GLY A 123 2.46 5.20 -15.99
CA GLY A 123 1.20 5.93 -15.81
C GLY A 123 0.97 6.48 -14.40
N ASP A 124 1.75 6.05 -13.41
CA ASP A 124 1.76 6.66 -12.09
C ASP A 124 2.74 7.83 -12.05
N MET A 125 2.36 8.89 -11.35
CA MET A 125 3.26 10.01 -11.08
C MET A 125 3.81 9.89 -9.66
N SER A 126 5.12 9.88 -9.56
CA SER A 126 5.82 9.96 -8.28
C SER A 126 6.17 11.41 -7.93
N PRO A 127 6.02 11.83 -6.68
CA PRO A 127 6.36 13.21 -6.29
C PRO A 127 7.77 13.65 -6.71
N ARG A 128 8.76 12.78 -6.62
CA ARG A 128 10.13 13.10 -7.03
C ARG A 128 10.33 13.29 -8.53
N ASP A 129 9.41 12.87 -9.36
CA ASP A 129 9.45 13.15 -10.80
C ASP A 129 9.37 14.65 -11.07
N SER A 130 8.76 15.41 -10.17
CA SER A 130 8.69 16.87 -10.26
C SER A 130 10.07 17.54 -10.19
N VAL A 131 11.04 16.95 -9.50
CA VAL A 131 12.42 17.45 -9.41
C VAL A 131 13.09 17.49 -10.78
N ALA A 132 12.78 16.52 -11.62
CA ALA A 132 13.29 16.44 -12.99
C ALA A 132 12.34 17.07 -14.04
N GLY A 133 11.29 17.77 -13.58
CA GLY A 133 10.28 18.36 -14.45
C GLY A 133 9.39 17.34 -15.15
N ARG A 134 9.42 16.09 -14.72
CA ARG A 134 8.58 15.03 -15.26
C ARG A 134 7.26 14.95 -14.51
N MET A 135 6.22 15.53 -15.08
CA MET A 135 4.89 15.61 -14.48
C MET A 135 3.88 14.79 -15.31
N TYR A 136 4.24 13.53 -15.57
CA TYR A 136 3.41 12.62 -16.35
C TYR A 136 2.74 11.59 -15.45
N GLY A 137 1.53 11.20 -15.85
CA GLY A 137 0.77 10.19 -15.15
C GLY A 137 -0.14 10.76 -14.07
N GLU A 138 -0.70 9.87 -13.29
CA GLU A 138 -1.63 10.20 -12.22
C GLU A 138 -1.01 9.90 -10.86
N TYR A 139 -1.06 10.87 -9.97
CA TYR A 139 -0.65 10.65 -8.58
C TYR A 139 -1.72 9.86 -7.85
N ARG A 140 -1.31 8.74 -7.25
CA ARG A 140 -2.21 7.89 -6.46
C ARG A 140 -2.20 8.35 -5.01
N ARG A 141 -3.31 8.90 -4.55
CA ARG A 141 -3.47 9.43 -3.18
C ARG A 141 -3.56 8.31 -2.16
N ALA A 142 -3.27 8.62 -0.91
CA ALA A 142 -3.41 7.69 0.21
C ALA A 142 -4.80 7.05 0.27
N SER A 143 -5.87 7.80 0.04
CA SER A 143 -7.25 7.29 0.04
C SER A 143 -7.48 6.21 -1.04
N TYR A 144 -6.90 6.37 -2.21
CA TYR A 144 -6.94 5.36 -3.27
C TYR A 144 -6.19 4.08 -2.83
N VAL A 145 -4.99 4.25 -2.30
CA VAL A 145 -4.13 3.13 -1.88
C VAL A 145 -4.77 2.37 -0.71
N ILE A 146 -5.39 3.04 0.23
CA ILE A 146 -6.13 2.41 1.33
C ILE A 146 -7.28 1.55 0.79
N GLY A 147 -8.02 2.05 -0.21
CA GLY A 147 -9.06 1.26 -0.88
C GLY A 147 -8.52 0.01 -1.55
N GLU A 148 -7.38 0.11 -2.23
CA GLU A 148 -6.68 -1.03 -2.84
C GLU A 148 -6.20 -2.03 -1.78
N VAL A 149 -5.66 -1.56 -0.65
CA VAL A 149 -5.24 -2.43 0.46
C VAL A 149 -6.42 -3.19 1.08
N ARG A 150 -7.57 -2.54 1.23
CA ARG A 150 -8.78 -3.20 1.73
C ARG A 150 -9.25 -4.30 0.78
N SER A 151 -9.23 -4.04 -0.52
CA SER A 151 -9.53 -5.05 -1.53
C SER A 151 -8.53 -6.20 -1.49
N LEU A 152 -7.25 -5.89 -1.37
CA LEU A 152 -6.19 -6.89 -1.24
C LEU A 152 -6.37 -7.75 0.01
N ALA A 153 -6.69 -7.15 1.15
CA ALA A 153 -6.94 -7.87 2.41
C ALA A 153 -8.06 -8.90 2.25
N LYS A 154 -9.16 -8.52 1.60
CA LYS A 154 -10.26 -9.43 1.32
C LYS A 154 -9.85 -10.58 0.40
N GLN A 155 -9.11 -10.29 -0.67
CA GLN A 155 -8.62 -11.32 -1.59
C GLN A 155 -7.64 -12.28 -0.89
N VAL A 156 -6.79 -11.77 -0.01
CA VAL A 156 -5.89 -12.59 0.81
C VAL A 156 -6.68 -13.47 1.77
N ALA A 157 -7.72 -12.94 2.41
CA ALA A 157 -8.60 -13.71 3.29
C ALA A 157 -9.34 -14.83 2.54
N ASP A 158 -9.75 -14.56 1.30
CA ASP A 158 -10.47 -15.53 0.46
C ASP A 158 -9.53 -16.50 -0.27
N PHE A 159 -8.23 -16.25 -0.23
CA PHE A 159 -7.24 -17.07 -0.92
C PHE A 159 -7.29 -18.53 -0.45
N ARG A 160 -7.35 -19.44 -1.44
CA ARG A 160 -7.24 -20.87 -1.21
C ARG A 160 -6.16 -21.42 -2.14
N PRO A 161 -5.21 -22.19 -1.62
CA PRO A 161 -4.24 -22.87 -2.48
C PRO A 161 -4.96 -23.80 -3.43
N VAL A 162 -4.48 -23.88 -4.66
CA VAL A 162 -4.95 -24.88 -5.60
C VAL A 162 -4.59 -26.23 -4.99
N GLN A 163 -5.59 -27.02 -4.64
CA GLN A 163 -5.36 -28.41 -4.28
C GLN A 163 -4.80 -29.11 -5.51
N GLN A 164 -3.55 -29.56 -5.43
CA GLN A 164 -3.06 -30.50 -6.39
C GLN A 164 -3.96 -31.74 -6.26
N LEU A 165 -4.78 -31.96 -7.28
CA LEU A 165 -5.44 -33.24 -7.43
C LEU A 165 -4.33 -34.26 -7.61
N VAL A 166 -3.97 -34.97 -6.52
CA VAL A 166 -3.13 -36.15 -6.57
C VAL A 166 -4.03 -37.25 -7.14
N GLY A 167 -3.93 -37.38 -8.46
CA GLY A 167 -4.54 -38.52 -9.15
C GLY A 167 -3.62 -39.69 -9.10
#